data_48af805320cbe2a19cbe0d90e060458d
#
_entry.id   48af805320cbe2a19cbe0d90e060458d
#
_cell.length_a   1.000
_cell.length_b   1.000
_cell.length_c   1.000
_cell.angle_alpha   90.00
_cell.angle_beta   90.00
_cell.angle_gamma   90.00
#
_symmetry.space_group_name_H-M   'P 1'
#
loop_
_entity.id
_entity.type
_entity.pdbx_description
1 polymer ?
#
loop_
_entity_poly.entity_id
_entity_poly.type
_entity_poly.pdbx_seq_one_letter_code
_entity_poly.pdbx_strand_id
1 'polypeptide(L)'
;MSQINIVENKPALLIDIRLDNKLSKILVISDLHVGSTYWSQNNDIALDWYHITSEIESELSDMAISNKVDSIVLLGDIKNNIFKVVKDDWNLIPKLLHSLSAICQVYLIPGNHDSKIGLVTPENIHLMGVKGMVLGDILFTHGHTFPSELRSNINKIIMGHIHPTFFRENSVLNGQKIWVFLKVKKDAIFPSSKGSLEIVMLPSYNKYVYGNHRMKIKRTNSPILKKILRKDIIEKCLIVSIDGTILGNENLLGEVFNSSL
;
A
#
# COMPACT_ATOMS: atom_id res chain seq x y z
N MET A 1 20.18 8.03 5.75
CA MET A 1 19.62 7.39 4.53
C MET A 1 18.71 6.26 4.98
N SER A 2 17.61 6.05 4.30
CA SER A 2 16.68 4.94 4.54
C SER A 2 16.99 3.78 3.60
N GLN A 3 16.92 2.54 4.13
CA GLN A 3 17.02 1.33 3.34
C GLN A 3 15.62 0.70 3.25
N ILE A 4 15.18 0.31 2.04
CA ILE A 4 13.88 -0.28 1.77
C ILE A 4 14.11 -1.69 1.26
N ASN A 5 13.52 -2.69 1.92
CA ASN A 5 13.62 -4.09 1.57
C ASN A 5 12.21 -4.68 1.41
N ILE A 6 12.00 -5.47 0.37
CA ILE A 6 10.81 -6.29 0.21
C ILE A 6 10.89 -7.46 1.20
N VAL A 7 9.80 -7.79 1.87
CA VAL A 7 9.68 -9.07 2.59
C VAL A 7 9.43 -10.17 1.57
N GLU A 8 10.31 -11.15 1.53
CA GLU A 8 10.24 -12.23 0.55
C GLU A 8 8.88 -12.95 0.61
N ASN A 9 8.26 -13.15 -0.56
CA ASN A 9 6.95 -13.79 -0.74
C ASN A 9 5.78 -13.13 0.02
N LYS A 10 5.94 -11.88 0.50
CA LYS A 10 4.87 -11.13 1.17
C LYS A 10 4.73 -9.72 0.56
N PRO A 11 3.49 -9.20 0.43
CA PRO A 11 3.25 -7.82 0.00
C PRO A 11 3.51 -6.83 1.15
N ALA A 12 4.71 -6.85 1.68
CA ALA A 12 5.14 -6.04 2.81
C ALA A 12 6.56 -5.50 2.60
N LEU A 13 6.84 -4.30 3.12
CA LEU A 13 8.17 -3.69 3.12
C LEU A 13 8.73 -3.62 4.54
N LEU A 14 10.03 -3.85 4.66
CA LEU A 14 10.81 -3.48 5.83
C LEU A 14 11.65 -2.24 5.48
N ILE A 15 11.54 -1.22 6.31
CA ILE A 15 12.27 0.03 6.14
C ILE A 15 13.13 0.29 7.37
N ASP A 16 14.43 0.35 7.14
CA ASP A 16 15.38 0.82 8.15
C ASP A 16 15.61 2.32 7.93
N ILE A 17 15.24 3.13 8.90
CA ILE A 17 15.36 4.59 8.86
C ILE A 17 16.04 5.12 10.12
N ARG A 18 16.92 6.10 9.96
CA ARG A 18 17.53 6.78 11.09
C ARG A 18 16.76 8.05 11.40
N LEU A 19 16.18 8.11 12.61
CA LEU A 19 15.45 9.25 13.15
C LEU A 19 16.18 9.70 14.43
N ASP A 20 16.56 10.96 14.52
CA ASP A 20 17.25 11.53 15.69
C ASP A 20 18.40 10.65 16.23
N ASN A 21 19.24 10.16 15.31
CA ASN A 21 20.36 9.23 15.57
C ASN A 21 19.99 7.83 16.05
N LYS A 22 18.70 7.50 16.17
CA LYS A 22 18.24 6.15 16.46
C LYS A 22 17.83 5.45 15.16
N LEU A 23 18.29 4.22 14.97
CA LEU A 23 17.82 3.35 13.89
C LEU A 23 16.44 2.83 14.27
N SER A 24 15.46 3.02 13.41
CA SER A 24 14.10 2.47 13.55
C SER A 24 13.77 1.57 12.38
N LYS A 25 13.19 0.42 12.68
CA LYS A 25 12.73 -0.56 11.70
C LYS A 25 11.21 -0.52 11.60
N ILE A 26 10.69 -0.33 10.40
CA ILE A 26 9.27 -0.14 10.13
C ILE A 26 8.78 -1.23 9.20
N LEU A 27 7.70 -1.91 9.57
CA LEU A 27 6.94 -2.80 8.67
C LEU A 27 5.84 -1.99 8.00
N VAL A 28 5.76 -2.03 6.66
CA VAL A 28 4.77 -1.27 5.89
C VAL A 28 3.92 -2.21 5.06
N ILE A 29 2.61 -2.10 5.19
CA ILE A 29 1.60 -2.88 4.46
C ILE A 29 0.44 -2.01 4.02
N SER A 30 -0.33 -2.47 3.03
CA SER A 30 -1.45 -1.72 2.46
C SER A 30 -2.60 -2.64 2.05
N ASP A 31 -3.81 -2.09 2.01
CA ASP A 31 -4.94 -2.67 1.30
C ASP A 31 -5.34 -4.05 1.88
N LEU A 32 -5.68 -4.07 3.18
CA LEU A 32 -6.13 -5.27 3.90
C LEU A 32 -7.57 -5.66 3.53
N HIS A 33 -8.44 -4.68 3.28
CA HIS A 33 -9.84 -4.87 2.91
C HIS A 33 -10.55 -5.92 3.75
N VAL A 34 -10.45 -5.82 5.05
CA VAL A 34 -11.14 -6.70 6.01
C VAL A 34 -12.65 -6.63 5.78
N GLY A 35 -13.32 -7.77 5.84
CA GLY A 35 -14.77 -7.84 5.67
C GLY A 35 -15.25 -7.69 4.21
N SER A 36 -14.43 -7.99 3.21
CA SER A 36 -14.77 -7.85 1.79
C SER A 36 -15.90 -8.78 1.35
N THR A 37 -17.02 -8.20 0.91
CA THR A 37 -18.17 -8.95 0.33
C THR A 37 -18.04 -9.15 -1.18
N TYR A 38 -17.01 -8.65 -1.82
CA TYR A 38 -16.90 -8.60 -3.29
C TYR A 38 -16.86 -9.97 -3.98
N TRP A 39 -16.43 -11.03 -3.29
CA TRP A 39 -16.34 -12.37 -3.86
C TRP A 39 -17.63 -13.19 -3.76
N SER A 40 -18.49 -12.89 -2.79
CA SER A 40 -19.73 -13.63 -2.60
C SER A 40 -20.77 -13.39 -3.70
N GLN A 41 -20.67 -12.29 -4.45
CA GLN A 41 -21.68 -11.94 -5.46
C GLN A 41 -21.51 -12.64 -6.81
N ASN A 42 -20.32 -13.21 -7.11
CA ASN A 42 -20.05 -13.80 -8.43
C ASN A 42 -19.75 -15.31 -8.44
N ASN A 43 -19.50 -15.96 -7.30
CA ASN A 43 -19.02 -17.35 -7.29
C ASN A 43 -19.67 -18.26 -6.24
N ASP A 44 -20.73 -17.88 -5.54
CA ASP A 44 -21.39 -18.67 -4.46
C ASP A 44 -20.44 -19.18 -3.35
N ILE A 45 -19.24 -18.62 -3.25
CA ILE A 45 -18.26 -18.99 -2.22
C ILE A 45 -18.39 -18.01 -1.07
N ALA A 46 -18.90 -18.49 0.06
CA ALA A 46 -18.87 -17.75 1.32
C ALA A 46 -17.44 -17.78 1.86
N LEU A 47 -16.77 -16.63 1.86
CA LEU A 47 -15.46 -16.49 2.51
C LEU A 47 -15.65 -16.27 4.03
N ASP A 48 -14.94 -17.03 4.82
CA ASP A 48 -14.89 -16.83 6.28
C ASP A 48 -13.91 -15.67 6.59
N TRP A 49 -14.46 -14.48 6.73
CA TRP A 49 -13.67 -13.28 7.01
C TRP A 49 -13.03 -13.27 8.41
N TYR A 50 -13.60 -14.01 9.36
CA TYR A 50 -12.99 -14.19 10.68
C TYR A 50 -11.69 -15.00 10.57
N HIS A 51 -11.74 -16.08 9.82
CA HIS A 51 -10.56 -16.91 9.55
C HIS A 51 -9.49 -16.12 8.75
N ILE A 52 -9.88 -15.48 7.65
CA ILE A 52 -8.97 -14.68 6.80
C ILE A 52 -8.31 -13.56 7.61
N THR A 53 -9.08 -12.84 8.44
CA THR A 53 -8.52 -11.76 9.27
C THR A 53 -7.57 -12.32 10.33
N SER A 54 -7.87 -13.48 10.89
CA SER A 54 -6.99 -14.15 11.85
C SER A 54 -5.68 -14.64 11.20
N GLU A 55 -5.72 -15.12 9.94
CA GLU A 55 -4.51 -15.44 9.16
C GLU A 55 -3.65 -14.17 8.98
N ILE A 56 -4.28 -13.07 8.53
CA ILE A 56 -3.59 -11.78 8.35
C ILE A 56 -2.96 -11.30 9.67
N GLU A 57 -3.72 -11.36 10.77
CA GLU A 57 -3.26 -10.98 12.11
C GLU A 57 -2.01 -11.79 12.52
N SER A 58 -2.07 -13.13 12.37
CA SER A 58 -0.95 -14.01 12.69
C SER A 58 0.27 -13.69 11.82
N GLU A 59 0.11 -13.60 10.51
CA GLU A 59 1.20 -13.30 9.58
C GLU A 59 1.89 -11.97 9.88
N LEU A 60 1.10 -10.92 10.15
CA LEU A 60 1.63 -9.59 10.47
C LEU A 60 2.36 -9.60 11.82
N SER A 61 1.81 -10.28 12.80
CA SER A 61 2.42 -10.44 14.13
C SER A 61 3.75 -11.18 14.04
N ASP A 62 3.79 -12.29 13.31
CA ASP A 62 5.01 -13.07 13.09
C ASP A 62 6.10 -12.27 12.37
N MET A 63 5.72 -11.50 11.34
CA MET A 63 6.66 -10.61 10.65
C MET A 63 7.18 -9.50 11.57
N ALA A 64 6.32 -8.91 12.38
CA ALA A 64 6.71 -7.84 13.30
C ALA A 64 7.68 -8.35 14.37
N ILE A 65 7.40 -9.50 14.96
CA ILE A 65 8.23 -10.12 16.01
C ILE A 65 9.56 -10.61 15.45
N SER A 66 9.52 -11.40 14.36
CA SER A 66 10.73 -12.00 13.77
C SER A 66 11.71 -10.95 13.25
N ASN A 67 11.22 -9.83 12.71
CA ASN A 67 12.05 -8.74 12.23
C ASN A 67 12.36 -7.70 13.30
N LYS A 68 11.80 -7.82 14.51
CA LYS A 68 11.99 -6.88 15.63
C LYS A 68 11.68 -5.44 15.21
N VAL A 69 10.50 -5.23 14.60
CA VAL A 69 10.12 -3.90 14.13
C VAL A 69 9.72 -2.98 15.30
N ASP A 70 10.09 -1.72 15.21
CA ASP A 70 9.70 -0.70 16.19
C ASP A 70 8.29 -0.18 15.93
N SER A 71 7.85 -0.26 14.66
CA SER A 71 6.49 0.19 14.29
C SER A 71 5.96 -0.48 13.03
N ILE A 72 4.62 -0.49 12.91
CA ILE A 72 3.89 -0.90 11.74
C ILE A 72 3.19 0.33 11.13
N VAL A 73 3.28 0.50 9.81
CA VAL A 73 2.55 1.52 9.07
C VAL A 73 1.53 0.82 8.16
N LEU A 74 0.25 1.05 8.44
CA LEU A 74 -0.88 0.59 7.63
C LEU A 74 -1.26 1.70 6.65
N LEU A 75 -1.04 1.46 5.35
CA LEU A 75 -1.26 2.44 4.28
C LEU A 75 -2.70 2.43 3.74
N GLY A 76 -3.68 2.31 4.63
CA GLY A 76 -5.10 2.47 4.31
C GLY A 76 -5.78 1.28 3.66
N ASP A 77 -7.06 1.49 3.40
CA ASP A 77 -8.01 0.49 2.96
C ASP A 77 -8.00 -0.75 3.86
N ILE A 78 -8.13 -0.46 5.18
CA ILE A 78 -8.21 -1.49 6.22
C ILE A 78 -9.54 -2.23 6.12
N LYS A 79 -10.67 -1.49 6.03
CA LYS A 79 -11.98 -2.07 5.80
C LYS A 79 -12.34 -2.06 4.32
N ASN A 80 -13.29 -2.90 3.94
CA ASN A 80 -13.71 -3.00 2.54
C ASN A 80 -14.84 -2.03 2.17
N ASN A 81 -15.81 -1.78 3.03
CA ASN A 81 -16.96 -0.95 2.71
C ASN A 81 -16.58 0.54 2.69
N ILE A 82 -16.77 1.21 1.54
CA ILE A 82 -16.38 2.63 1.36
C ILE A 82 -17.20 3.57 2.24
N PHE A 83 -18.52 3.31 2.39
CA PHE A 83 -19.45 4.31 2.93
C PHE A 83 -19.66 4.21 4.44
N LYS A 84 -19.60 3.01 5.00
CA LYS A 84 -19.96 2.77 6.39
C LYS A 84 -19.08 1.72 7.05
N VAL A 85 -19.06 1.74 8.39
CA VAL A 85 -18.57 0.64 9.20
C VAL A 85 -19.69 -0.38 9.32
N VAL A 86 -19.45 -1.61 8.88
CA VAL A 86 -20.42 -2.72 8.95
C VAL A 86 -20.22 -3.54 10.21
N LYS A 87 -21.15 -4.45 10.51
CA LYS A 87 -21.15 -5.23 11.76
C LYS A 87 -19.82 -5.95 12.01
N ASP A 88 -19.27 -6.59 10.98
CA ASP A 88 -18.03 -7.35 11.12
C ASP A 88 -16.82 -6.44 11.38
N ASP A 89 -16.81 -5.23 10.82
CA ASP A 89 -15.72 -4.26 11.05
C ASP A 89 -15.56 -3.92 12.54
N TRP A 90 -16.70 -3.84 13.31
CA TRP A 90 -16.68 -3.56 14.74
C TRP A 90 -15.96 -4.63 15.58
N ASN A 91 -15.90 -5.87 15.08
CA ASN A 91 -15.24 -6.96 15.78
C ASN A 91 -13.83 -7.22 15.21
N LEU A 92 -13.70 -7.27 13.88
CA LEU A 92 -12.47 -7.71 13.22
C LEU A 92 -11.37 -6.65 13.29
N ILE A 93 -11.70 -5.38 13.04
CA ILE A 93 -10.70 -4.32 12.96
C ILE A 93 -10.09 -3.99 14.32
N PRO A 94 -10.88 -3.74 15.40
CA PRO A 94 -10.29 -3.50 16.71
C PRO A 94 -9.43 -4.67 17.20
N LYS A 95 -9.88 -5.92 16.97
CA LYS A 95 -9.11 -7.11 17.36
C LYS A 95 -7.75 -7.13 16.67
N LEU A 96 -7.72 -7.00 15.33
CA LEU A 96 -6.50 -6.94 14.54
C LEU A 96 -5.55 -5.83 15.04
N LEU A 97 -6.07 -4.62 15.20
CA LEU A 97 -5.29 -3.47 15.62
C LEU A 97 -4.74 -3.62 17.06
N HIS A 98 -5.52 -4.19 17.97
CA HIS A 98 -5.07 -4.48 19.35
C HIS A 98 -3.91 -5.49 19.35
N SER A 99 -4.03 -6.58 18.60
CA SER A 99 -2.97 -7.59 18.51
C SER A 99 -1.66 -7.00 17.99
N LEU A 100 -1.73 -6.17 16.93
CA LEU A 100 -0.53 -5.52 16.38
C LEU A 100 0.06 -4.49 17.36
N SER A 101 -0.78 -3.71 18.03
CA SER A 101 -0.33 -2.68 18.99
C SER A 101 0.22 -3.24 20.30
N ALA A 102 -0.07 -4.51 20.61
CA ALA A 102 0.58 -5.21 21.70
C ALA A 102 2.05 -5.54 21.42
N ILE A 103 2.46 -5.53 20.15
CA ILE A 103 3.83 -5.86 19.72
C ILE A 103 4.66 -4.59 19.56
N CYS A 104 4.16 -3.58 18.88
CA CYS A 104 4.88 -2.34 18.57
C CYS A 104 3.93 -1.17 18.28
N GLN A 105 4.47 0.02 18.01
CA GLN A 105 3.65 1.17 17.63
C GLN A 105 2.96 0.94 16.28
N VAL A 106 1.68 1.31 16.17
CA VAL A 106 0.91 1.19 14.92
C VAL A 106 0.43 2.55 14.45
N TYR A 107 0.78 2.89 13.21
CA TYR A 107 0.31 4.08 12.50
C TYR A 107 -0.67 3.66 11.40
N LEU A 108 -1.87 4.22 11.42
CA LEU A 108 -2.90 3.98 10.41
C LEU A 108 -3.12 5.25 9.59
N ILE A 109 -2.85 5.19 8.29
CA ILE A 109 -3.14 6.26 7.33
C ILE A 109 -4.40 5.86 6.59
N PRO A 110 -5.54 6.55 6.73
CA PRO A 110 -6.79 6.11 6.12
C PRO A 110 -6.75 6.12 4.60
N GLY A 111 -7.30 5.05 3.99
CA GLY A 111 -7.56 4.95 2.56
C GLY A 111 -8.94 5.48 2.18
N ASN A 112 -9.30 5.34 0.89
CA ASN A 112 -10.62 5.77 0.41
C ASN A 112 -11.76 4.86 0.87
N HIS A 113 -11.47 3.61 1.26
CA HIS A 113 -12.43 2.72 1.89
C HIS A 113 -12.61 2.98 3.38
N ASP A 114 -11.73 3.73 4.02
CA ASP A 114 -11.68 3.91 5.47
C ASP A 114 -12.55 5.06 6.00
N SER A 115 -13.63 5.41 5.27
CA SER A 115 -14.62 6.35 5.81
C SER A 115 -15.09 5.89 7.21
N LYS A 116 -15.02 6.81 8.19
CA LYS A 116 -15.39 6.56 9.60
C LYS A 116 -14.56 5.47 10.31
N ILE A 117 -13.37 5.14 9.81
CA ILE A 117 -12.49 4.11 10.43
C ILE A 117 -12.19 4.43 11.91
N GLY A 118 -12.14 5.71 12.28
CA GLY A 118 -11.93 6.14 13.68
C GLY A 118 -12.95 5.58 14.68
N LEU A 119 -14.15 5.17 14.23
CA LEU A 119 -15.14 4.55 15.13
C LEU A 119 -14.71 3.15 15.62
N VAL A 120 -13.84 2.48 14.88
CA VAL A 120 -13.36 1.12 15.17
C VAL A 120 -11.84 1.07 15.37
N THR A 121 -11.20 2.23 15.44
CA THR A 121 -9.76 2.35 15.72
C THR A 121 -9.57 2.52 17.24
N PRO A 122 -8.82 1.62 17.91
CA PRO A 122 -8.47 1.77 19.33
C PRO A 122 -7.65 3.03 19.60
N GLU A 123 -7.78 3.60 20.81
CA GLU A 123 -7.10 4.86 21.19
C GLU A 123 -5.58 4.80 21.17
N ASN A 124 -5.01 3.62 21.37
CA ASN A 124 -3.56 3.39 21.32
C ASN A 124 -2.98 3.28 19.91
N ILE A 125 -3.81 3.41 18.87
CA ILE A 125 -3.40 3.45 17.47
C ILE A 125 -3.24 4.89 17.03
N HIS A 126 -2.12 5.21 16.40
CA HIS A 126 -1.87 6.53 15.81
C HIS A 126 -2.65 6.68 14.50
N LEU A 127 -3.89 7.17 14.58
CA LEU A 127 -4.70 7.47 13.40
C LEU A 127 -4.21 8.77 12.75
N MET A 128 -3.66 8.65 11.55
CA MET A 128 -3.07 9.76 10.80
C MET A 128 -4.09 10.41 9.86
N GLY A 129 -3.72 11.57 9.31
CA GLY A 129 -4.55 12.22 8.28
C GLY A 129 -4.45 11.52 6.93
N VAL A 130 -5.49 11.64 6.09
CA VAL A 130 -5.59 11.03 4.74
C VAL A 130 -4.49 11.47 3.77
N LYS A 131 -3.83 12.60 4.04
CA LYS A 131 -2.69 13.10 3.24
C LYS A 131 -1.38 12.37 3.55
N GLY A 132 -1.39 11.48 4.52
CA GLY A 132 -0.23 10.67 4.89
C GLY A 132 0.60 11.23 6.04
N MET A 133 1.67 10.52 6.33
CA MET A 133 2.64 10.77 7.39
C MET A 133 4.04 10.88 6.79
N VAL A 134 4.87 11.76 7.32
CA VAL A 134 6.27 11.87 6.91
C VAL A 134 7.19 11.46 8.05
N LEU A 135 8.10 10.55 7.74
CA LEU A 135 9.23 10.19 8.60
C LEU A 135 10.53 10.40 7.82
N GLY A 136 11.39 11.26 8.32
CA GLY A 136 12.61 11.67 7.61
C GLY A 136 12.29 12.27 6.24
N ASP A 137 12.79 11.65 5.18
CA ASP A 137 12.57 12.05 3.79
C ASP A 137 11.51 11.19 3.05
N ILE A 138 10.79 10.34 3.78
CA ILE A 138 9.77 9.44 3.25
C ILE A 138 8.37 9.94 3.58
N LEU A 139 7.52 10.07 2.56
CA LEU A 139 6.08 10.23 2.71
C LEU A 139 5.40 8.86 2.60
N PHE A 140 4.70 8.48 3.65
CA PHE A 140 3.78 7.34 3.67
C PHE A 140 2.37 7.83 3.38
N THR A 141 1.71 7.31 2.37
CA THR A 141 0.33 7.71 1.99
C THR A 141 -0.41 6.53 1.39
N HIS A 142 -1.74 6.54 1.49
CA HIS A 142 -2.50 5.53 0.76
C HIS A 142 -2.44 5.75 -0.76
N GLY A 143 -2.43 7.01 -1.23
CA GLY A 143 -2.28 7.32 -2.66
C GLY A 143 -3.56 7.78 -3.38
N HIS A 144 -4.71 7.79 -2.70
CA HIS A 144 -5.98 8.29 -3.24
C HIS A 144 -6.12 9.82 -3.16
N THR A 145 -5.25 10.49 -2.41
CA THR A 145 -5.19 11.96 -2.30
C THR A 145 -3.84 12.47 -2.79
N PHE A 146 -3.82 13.75 -3.22
CA PHE A 146 -2.56 14.39 -3.57
C PHE A 146 -1.85 14.89 -2.30
N PRO A 147 -0.52 14.69 -2.17
CA PRO A 147 0.23 15.18 -1.01
C PRO A 147 0.20 16.71 -0.92
N SER A 148 0.40 17.23 0.30
CA SER A 148 0.53 18.68 0.52
C SER A 148 1.85 19.20 -0.06
N GLU A 149 1.83 20.34 -0.72
CA GLU A 149 3.00 20.99 -1.34
C GLU A 149 4.08 21.46 -0.35
N LEU A 150 3.75 21.52 0.95
CA LEU A 150 4.60 22.12 1.98
C LEU A 150 5.85 21.30 2.37
N ARG A 151 6.20 20.24 1.63
CA ARG A 151 7.26 19.29 2.05
C ARG A 151 8.32 19.09 0.98
N SER A 152 9.17 20.10 0.80
CA SER A 152 10.27 20.07 -0.18
C SER A 152 11.40 19.06 0.11
N ASN A 153 11.48 18.54 1.34
CA ASN A 153 12.51 17.59 1.78
C ASN A 153 12.15 16.12 1.49
N ILE A 154 10.94 15.82 1.00
CA ILE A 154 10.54 14.45 0.66
C ILE A 154 11.31 14.00 -0.59
N ASN A 155 11.96 12.82 -0.51
CA ASN A 155 12.66 12.19 -1.63
C ASN A 155 12.04 10.84 -2.00
N LYS A 156 11.17 10.28 -1.13
CA LYS A 156 10.49 9.01 -1.37
C LYS A 156 9.01 9.09 -1.04
N ILE A 157 8.18 8.44 -1.84
CA ILE A 157 6.77 8.19 -1.54
C ILE A 157 6.56 6.68 -1.50
N ILE A 158 5.94 6.20 -0.43
CA ILE A 158 5.50 4.80 -0.29
C ILE A 158 3.98 4.80 -0.26
N MET A 159 3.34 4.08 -1.20
CA MET A 159 1.90 4.15 -1.37
C MET A 159 1.26 2.81 -1.72
N GLY A 160 -0.01 2.64 -1.31
CA GLY A 160 -0.93 1.58 -1.70
C GLY A 160 -1.93 2.03 -2.77
N HIS A 161 -3.21 1.66 -2.59
CA HIS A 161 -4.38 2.07 -3.38
C HIS A 161 -4.47 1.50 -4.80
N ILE A 162 -3.34 1.28 -5.44
CA ILE A 162 -3.28 0.93 -6.87
C ILE A 162 -3.47 -0.56 -7.10
N HIS A 163 -3.10 -1.39 -6.10
CA HIS A 163 -3.06 -2.85 -6.17
C HIS A 163 -2.33 -3.34 -7.44
N PRO A 164 -1.06 -2.94 -7.66
CA PRO A 164 -0.39 -3.26 -8.91
C PRO A 164 -0.40 -4.77 -9.16
N THR A 165 -0.91 -5.13 -10.34
CA THR A 165 -1.11 -6.52 -10.76
C THR A 165 -0.70 -6.61 -12.22
N PHE A 166 0.01 -7.66 -12.59
CA PHE A 166 0.46 -7.89 -13.95
C PHE A 166 -0.65 -8.53 -14.78
N PHE A 167 -1.00 -7.93 -15.90
CA PHE A 167 -2.03 -8.42 -16.82
C PHE A 167 -1.51 -8.56 -18.24
N ARG A 168 -1.21 -9.78 -18.63
CA ARG A 168 -0.87 -10.15 -20.00
C ARG A 168 -1.52 -11.49 -20.34
N GLU A 169 -2.35 -11.51 -21.35
CA GLU A 169 -2.98 -12.75 -21.85
C GLU A 169 -1.91 -13.79 -22.19
N ASN A 170 -2.17 -15.04 -21.86
CA ASN A 170 -1.26 -16.18 -22.07
C ASN A 170 0.10 -16.11 -21.34
N SER A 171 0.24 -15.22 -20.35
CA SER A 171 1.41 -15.19 -19.48
C SER A 171 1.15 -15.99 -18.21
N VAL A 172 2.13 -16.73 -17.72
CA VAL A 172 2.11 -17.41 -16.41
C VAL A 172 2.05 -16.40 -15.26
N LEU A 173 2.40 -15.14 -15.50
CA LEU A 173 2.36 -14.05 -14.55
C LEU A 173 1.01 -13.33 -14.52
N ASN A 174 0.08 -13.70 -15.42
CA ASN A 174 -1.21 -13.03 -15.53
C ASN A 174 -2.00 -13.09 -14.21
N GLY A 175 -2.40 -11.93 -13.69
CA GLY A 175 -3.09 -11.80 -12.41
C GLY A 175 -2.16 -11.80 -11.17
N GLN A 176 -0.85 -11.91 -11.33
CA GLN A 176 0.06 -11.87 -10.20
C GLN A 176 0.25 -10.45 -9.66
N LYS A 177 0.28 -10.34 -8.34
CA LYS A 177 0.62 -9.11 -7.63
C LYS A 177 2.09 -8.78 -7.83
N ILE A 178 2.37 -7.50 -8.01
CA ILE A 178 3.71 -7.01 -8.29
C ILE A 178 4.00 -5.72 -7.52
N TRP A 179 5.27 -5.46 -7.33
CA TRP A 179 5.81 -4.17 -6.89
C TRP A 179 6.10 -3.28 -8.08
N VAL A 180 5.87 -1.99 -7.92
CA VAL A 180 6.30 -0.99 -8.90
C VAL A 180 7.16 0.05 -8.21
N PHE A 181 8.40 0.16 -8.64
CA PHE A 181 9.35 1.17 -8.21
C PHE A 181 9.56 2.16 -9.34
N LEU A 182 9.28 3.42 -9.07
CA LEU A 182 9.49 4.50 -10.04
C LEU A 182 10.48 5.51 -9.50
N LYS A 183 11.32 6.03 -10.38
CA LYS A 183 12.03 7.28 -10.18
C LYS A 183 11.49 8.28 -11.18
N VAL A 184 10.99 9.41 -10.69
CA VAL A 184 10.31 10.42 -11.50
C VAL A 184 10.86 11.81 -11.22
N LYS A 185 10.61 12.75 -12.12
CA LYS A 185 10.89 14.16 -11.88
C LYS A 185 10.08 14.66 -10.69
N LYS A 186 10.74 15.24 -9.70
CA LYS A 186 10.15 15.63 -8.42
C LYS A 186 9.10 16.76 -8.59
N ASP A 187 9.32 17.66 -9.53
CA ASP A 187 8.42 18.77 -9.84
C ASP A 187 7.05 18.32 -10.37
N ALA A 188 6.92 17.11 -10.87
CA ALA A 188 5.62 16.53 -11.22
C ALA A 188 4.65 16.42 -10.03
N ILE A 189 5.19 16.22 -8.83
CA ILE A 189 4.42 16.07 -7.57
C ILE A 189 4.57 17.32 -6.69
N PHE A 190 5.77 17.86 -6.60
CA PHE A 190 6.12 19.04 -5.79
C PHE A 190 6.66 20.13 -6.69
N PRO A 191 5.78 20.99 -7.27
CA PRO A 191 6.16 21.96 -8.33
C PRO A 191 7.32 22.89 -7.97
N SER A 192 7.46 23.22 -6.69
CA SER A 192 8.55 24.09 -6.20
C SER A 192 9.88 23.35 -5.97
N SER A 193 9.94 22.05 -6.22
CA SER A 193 11.12 21.19 -5.93
C SER A 193 11.79 20.77 -7.23
N LYS A 194 13.11 20.57 -7.17
CA LYS A 194 13.92 20.05 -8.29
C LYS A 194 14.50 18.68 -7.91
N GLY A 195 14.92 17.92 -8.93
CA GLY A 195 15.56 16.62 -8.79
C GLY A 195 14.61 15.48 -8.98
N SER A 196 14.93 14.33 -8.41
CA SER A 196 14.18 13.08 -8.58
C SER A 196 13.41 12.74 -7.31
N LEU A 197 12.30 12.01 -7.49
CA LEU A 197 11.46 11.45 -6.45
C LEU A 197 11.30 9.96 -6.69
N GLU A 198 11.60 9.17 -5.67
CA GLU A 198 11.36 7.72 -5.71
C GLU A 198 9.93 7.42 -5.24
N ILE A 199 9.23 6.53 -5.94
CA ILE A 199 7.87 6.11 -5.59
C ILE A 199 7.82 4.60 -5.56
N VAL A 200 7.37 4.04 -4.44
CA VAL A 200 7.15 2.60 -4.28
C VAL A 200 5.66 2.36 -4.15
N MET A 201 5.10 1.56 -5.04
CA MET A 201 3.70 1.15 -5.01
C MET A 201 3.60 -0.28 -4.50
N LEU A 202 2.88 -0.44 -3.39
CA LEU A 202 2.67 -1.72 -2.76
C LEU A 202 1.54 -2.48 -3.45
N PRO A 203 1.69 -3.78 -3.69
CA PRO A 203 0.55 -4.64 -3.95
C PRO A 203 -0.34 -4.77 -2.71
N SER A 204 -1.63 -5.05 -2.92
CA SER A 204 -2.55 -5.30 -1.80
C SER A 204 -2.08 -6.48 -0.94
N TYR A 205 -2.12 -6.33 0.39
CA TYR A 205 -1.71 -7.41 1.30
C TYR A 205 -2.66 -8.59 1.22
N ASN A 206 -3.96 -8.33 1.27
CA ASN A 206 -4.96 -9.38 1.26
C ASN A 206 -4.93 -10.19 -0.05
N LYS A 207 -4.68 -11.49 0.07
CA LYS A 207 -4.57 -12.43 -1.08
C LYS A 207 -5.85 -12.50 -1.94
N TYR A 208 -7.00 -12.14 -1.38
CA TYR A 208 -8.30 -12.15 -2.07
C TYR A 208 -8.64 -10.83 -2.74
N VAL A 209 -7.80 -9.82 -2.61
CA VAL A 209 -7.96 -8.53 -3.27
C VAL A 209 -7.02 -8.47 -4.46
N TYR A 210 -7.61 -8.48 -5.65
CA TYR A 210 -6.87 -8.39 -6.91
C TYR A 210 -7.16 -7.05 -7.58
N GLY A 211 -6.20 -6.56 -8.35
CA GLY A 211 -6.46 -5.49 -9.30
C GLY A 211 -7.58 -5.91 -10.25
N ASN A 212 -8.51 -5.02 -10.53
CA ASN A 212 -9.75 -5.35 -11.26
C ASN A 212 -9.48 -5.61 -12.75
N HIS A 213 -9.27 -6.87 -13.14
CA HIS A 213 -9.07 -7.30 -14.53
C HIS A 213 -10.26 -6.91 -15.46
N ARG A 214 -11.48 -6.85 -14.92
CA ARG A 214 -12.68 -6.50 -15.70
C ARG A 214 -12.85 -4.99 -15.94
N MET A 215 -12.06 -4.16 -15.25
CA MET A 215 -12.08 -2.71 -15.48
C MET A 215 -11.04 -2.31 -16.53
N LYS A 216 -11.13 -2.85 -17.74
CA LYS A 216 -10.34 -2.42 -18.91
C LYS A 216 -10.43 -0.91 -19.21
N ILE A 217 -11.18 -0.12 -18.45
CA ILE A 217 -11.55 1.26 -18.81
C ILE A 217 -11.49 2.25 -17.64
N LYS A 218 -11.23 1.85 -16.40
CA LYS A 218 -11.14 2.86 -15.33
C LYS A 218 -9.69 3.38 -15.22
N ARG A 219 -9.50 4.58 -15.78
CA ARG A 219 -8.39 5.48 -15.43
C ARG A 219 -8.16 5.40 -13.93
N THR A 220 -6.93 5.17 -13.52
CA THR A 220 -6.60 5.08 -12.09
C THR A 220 -7.16 6.30 -11.36
N ASN A 221 -7.83 6.09 -10.25
CA ASN A 221 -8.38 7.18 -9.46
C ASN A 221 -7.29 7.90 -8.64
N SER A 222 -6.05 7.41 -8.67
CA SER A 222 -4.94 8.06 -7.98
C SER A 222 -4.52 9.36 -8.68
N PRO A 223 -4.62 10.51 -8.00
CA PRO A 223 -4.15 11.78 -8.55
C PRO A 223 -2.62 11.81 -8.71
N ILE A 224 -1.88 11.07 -7.87
CA ILE A 224 -0.43 10.90 -7.98
C ILE A 224 -0.11 10.19 -9.30
N LEU A 225 -0.74 9.04 -9.54
CA LEU A 225 -0.47 8.23 -10.72
C LEU A 225 -0.80 8.98 -12.02
N LYS A 226 -1.90 9.76 -12.04
CA LYS A 226 -2.25 10.61 -13.19
C LYS A 226 -1.18 11.63 -13.56
N LYS A 227 -0.38 12.07 -12.60
CA LYS A 227 0.70 13.06 -12.83
C LYS A 227 1.99 12.41 -13.31
N ILE A 228 2.30 11.20 -12.82
CA ILE A 228 3.60 10.57 -13.05
C ILE A 228 3.63 9.59 -14.22
N LEU A 229 2.49 9.03 -14.63
CA LEU A 229 2.41 8.13 -15.79
C LEU A 229 2.48 8.91 -17.12
N ARG A 230 3.66 9.46 -17.39
CA ARG A 230 4.00 10.18 -18.61
C ARG A 230 5.46 9.90 -18.95
N LYS A 231 5.77 9.65 -20.22
CA LYS A 231 7.13 9.32 -20.68
C LYS A 231 8.18 10.38 -20.32
N ASP A 232 7.77 11.65 -20.35
CA ASP A 232 8.65 12.79 -20.04
C ASP A 232 8.91 12.97 -18.54
N ILE A 233 8.17 12.27 -17.67
CA ILE A 233 8.25 12.36 -16.20
C ILE A 233 9.03 11.19 -15.61
N ILE A 234 8.87 9.97 -16.14
CA ILE A 234 9.52 8.77 -15.63
C ILE A 234 10.99 8.76 -16.03
N GLU A 235 11.88 8.68 -15.05
CA GLU A 235 13.34 8.57 -15.25
C GLU A 235 13.80 7.10 -15.22
N LYS A 236 13.19 6.28 -14.34
CA LYS A 236 13.44 4.84 -14.20
C LYS A 236 12.19 4.13 -13.71
N CYS A 237 12.02 2.89 -14.12
CA CYS A 237 10.98 2.01 -13.63
C CYS A 237 11.56 0.61 -13.40
N LEU A 238 11.12 -0.03 -12.32
CA LEU A 238 11.40 -1.42 -12.03
C LEU A 238 10.11 -2.09 -11.58
N ILE A 239 9.76 -3.19 -12.25
CA ILE A 239 8.62 -4.04 -11.93
C ILE A 239 9.14 -5.35 -11.38
N VAL A 240 8.67 -5.72 -10.18
CA VAL A 240 9.20 -6.86 -9.41
C VAL A 240 8.04 -7.71 -8.92
N SER A 241 8.15 -9.02 -9.02
CA SER A 241 7.20 -9.97 -8.45
C SER A 241 7.30 -10.03 -6.92
N ILE A 242 6.35 -10.70 -6.28
CA ILE A 242 6.31 -10.82 -4.80
C ILE A 242 7.53 -11.58 -4.25
N ASP A 243 8.10 -12.51 -5.01
CA ASP A 243 9.31 -13.25 -4.66
C ASP A 243 10.63 -12.47 -4.88
N GLY A 244 10.54 -11.22 -5.36
CA GLY A 244 11.70 -10.36 -5.63
C GLY A 244 12.29 -10.49 -7.03
N THR A 245 11.70 -11.32 -7.93
CA THR A 245 12.18 -11.45 -9.30
C THR A 245 11.90 -10.19 -10.11
N ILE A 246 12.91 -9.65 -10.79
CA ILE A 246 12.75 -8.50 -11.68
C ILE A 246 12.04 -8.95 -12.95
N LEU A 247 10.86 -8.40 -13.21
CA LEU A 247 10.06 -8.71 -14.40
C LEU A 247 10.38 -7.78 -15.58
N GLY A 248 10.72 -6.53 -15.29
CA GLY A 248 11.04 -5.57 -16.34
C GLY A 248 11.04 -4.10 -15.90
N ASN A 249 10.89 -3.24 -16.86
CA ASN A 249 10.99 -1.78 -16.74
C ASN A 249 9.72 -1.05 -17.24
N GLU A 250 9.84 0.22 -17.59
CA GLU A 250 8.75 1.08 -18.08
C GLU A 250 7.96 0.53 -19.26
N ASN A 251 8.56 -0.33 -20.09
CA ASN A 251 7.89 -0.94 -21.24
C ASN A 251 6.73 -1.85 -20.82
N LEU A 252 6.72 -2.33 -19.57
CA LEU A 252 5.67 -3.18 -19.03
C LEU A 252 4.61 -2.39 -18.24
N LEU A 253 4.71 -1.08 -18.13
CA LEU A 253 3.71 -0.27 -17.38
C LEU A 253 2.31 -0.38 -17.98
N GLY A 254 2.19 -0.60 -19.28
CA GLY A 254 0.91 -0.87 -19.94
C GLY A 254 0.21 -2.13 -19.42
N GLU A 255 0.99 -3.17 -19.10
CA GLU A 255 0.49 -4.44 -18.55
C GLU A 255 0.06 -4.32 -17.08
N VAL A 256 0.49 -3.27 -16.40
CA VAL A 256 0.17 -3.01 -14.99
C VAL A 256 -0.99 -2.03 -14.84
N PHE A 257 -0.98 -0.96 -15.61
CA PHE A 257 -1.90 0.17 -15.44
C PHE A 257 -2.94 0.31 -16.55
N ASN A 258 -2.92 -0.59 -17.54
CA ASN A 258 -3.83 -0.54 -18.70
C ASN A 258 -3.79 0.82 -19.42
N SER A 259 -2.63 1.46 -19.45
CA SER A 259 -2.38 2.74 -20.10
C SER A 259 -1.39 2.56 -21.23
N SER A 260 -1.75 2.99 -22.43
CA SER A 260 -0.75 3.29 -23.46
C SER A 260 0.04 4.52 -22.99
N LEU A 261 1.26 4.32 -22.54
CA LEU A 261 2.23 5.38 -22.28
C LEU A 261 2.79 5.92 -23.58
#